data_d3d73a46f908ce8620fd4a04c8c464af
#
_entry.id   d3d73a46f908ce8620fd4a04c8c464af
#
_cell.length_a   1.000
_cell.length_b   1.000
_cell.length_c   1.000
_cell.angle_alpha   90.00
_cell.angle_beta   90.00
_cell.angle_gamma   90.00
#
_symmetry.space_group_name_H-M   'P 1'
#
loop_
_entity.id
_entity.type
_entity.pdbx_description
1 polymer ?
#
loop_
_entity_poly.entity_id
_entity_poly.type
_entity_poly.pdbx_seq_one_letter_code
_entity_poly.pdbx_strand_id
1 'polypeptide(L)'
;VYDNKRNFSNCPFIQRKPCEAFKLNTFSKGYVTYKEALIIATHILECYPDILQLVVNRFPYFVVDEAQDTSEEQMRLLNILFENGVKDAMLIGDPDQAIYEWRDADPSVFLGMYSNTDWTAYELNENFRCSQHICNATKIFSSLSKPSQAIGTTKECNLKPMIIKYKKDEKEKIIEYFLNVCSDNGIN
;
A
#
# COMPACT_ATOMS: atom_id res chain seq x y z
N VAL A 1 16.99 0.32 14.64
CA VAL A 1 15.65 -0.20 14.86
C VAL A 1 15.14 0.37 16.18
N TYR A 2 14.10 1.20 16.11
CA TYR A 2 13.43 1.75 17.28
C TYR A 2 12.23 0.85 17.61
N ASP A 3 11.97 0.58 18.88
CA ASP A 3 10.70 0.04 19.33
C ASP A 3 9.65 1.19 19.44
N ASN A 4 8.39 0.84 19.68
CA ASN A 4 7.30 1.81 19.89
C ASN A 4 7.52 2.76 21.08
N LYS A 5 8.59 2.55 21.87
CA LYS A 5 9.05 3.43 22.96
C LYS A 5 10.30 4.25 22.57
N ARG A 6 10.67 4.30 21.29
CA ARG A 6 11.84 5.01 20.76
C ARG A 6 13.19 4.53 21.28
N ASN A 7 13.25 3.31 21.79
CA ASN A 7 14.49 2.70 22.22
C ASN A 7 15.07 1.84 21.09
N PHE A 8 16.39 1.76 21.03
CA PHE A 8 17.09 0.80 20.17
C PHE A 8 16.81 -0.63 20.66
N SER A 9 15.64 -1.19 20.33
CA SER A 9 15.30 -2.56 20.62
C SER A 9 15.68 -3.46 19.43
N ASN A 10 16.15 -4.66 19.73
CA ASN A 10 16.41 -5.72 18.75
C ASN A 10 17.46 -5.44 17.67
N CYS A 11 18.57 -4.77 18.01
CA CYS A 11 19.76 -4.88 17.18
C CYS A 11 20.25 -6.34 17.23
N PRO A 12 20.26 -7.09 16.11
CA PRO A 12 20.71 -8.49 16.10
C PRO A 12 22.23 -8.63 16.34
N PHE A 13 22.93 -7.51 16.40
CA PHE A 13 24.37 -7.49 16.68
C PHE A 13 24.62 -7.40 18.19
N ILE A 14 25.50 -8.25 18.67
CA ILE A 14 25.90 -8.40 20.10
C ILE A 14 26.46 -7.08 20.67
N GLN A 15 26.86 -6.12 19.84
CA GLN A 15 27.46 -4.84 20.24
C GLN A 15 26.51 -3.67 19.96
N ARG A 16 25.61 -3.36 20.89
CA ARG A 16 24.67 -2.23 20.80
C ARG A 16 25.37 -0.87 20.68
N LYS A 17 26.35 -0.61 21.52
CA LYS A 17 27.05 0.71 21.61
C LYS A 17 27.67 1.20 20.30
N PRO A 18 28.38 0.38 19.50
CA PRO A 18 28.92 0.82 18.21
C PRO A 18 27.81 1.16 17.19
N CYS A 19 26.69 0.43 17.20
CA CYS A 19 25.56 0.75 16.30
C CYS A 19 24.90 2.07 16.67
N GLU A 20 24.74 2.37 17.95
CA GLU A 20 24.20 3.65 18.42
C GLU A 20 25.11 4.82 18.05
N ALA A 21 26.41 4.69 18.28
CA ALA A 21 27.40 5.71 17.91
C ALA A 21 27.43 5.96 16.39
N PHE A 22 27.35 4.88 15.59
CA PHE A 22 27.28 4.99 14.14
C PHE A 22 26.01 5.73 13.69
N LYS A 23 24.85 5.40 14.25
CA LYS A 23 23.57 6.06 13.94
C LYS A 23 23.59 7.53 14.33
N LEU A 24 24.05 7.87 15.54
CA LEU A 24 24.16 9.25 15.98
C LEU A 24 25.09 10.06 15.08
N ASN A 25 26.23 9.51 14.66
CA ASN A 25 27.12 10.13 13.72
C ASN A 25 26.48 10.31 12.32
N THR A 26 25.63 9.35 11.89
CA THR A 26 24.92 9.41 10.63
C THR A 26 23.83 10.49 10.67
N PHE A 27 23.09 10.58 11.76
CA PHE A 27 22.06 11.59 12.01
C PHE A 27 22.68 13.00 12.10
N SER A 28 23.83 13.16 12.78
CA SER A 28 24.51 14.45 12.87
C SER A 28 24.97 15.00 11.52
N LYS A 29 25.10 14.12 10.52
CA LYS A 29 25.39 14.47 9.11
C LYS A 29 24.13 14.68 8.26
N GLY A 30 22.93 14.59 8.85
CA GLY A 30 21.65 14.76 8.17
C GLY A 30 21.14 13.53 7.40
N TYR A 31 21.74 12.37 7.59
CA TYR A 31 21.29 11.14 6.92
C TYR A 31 20.36 10.33 7.82
N VAL A 32 19.21 9.95 7.30
CA VAL A 32 18.22 9.08 7.97
C VAL A 32 17.70 8.04 6.97
N THR A 33 17.25 6.91 7.46
CA THR A 33 16.46 5.97 6.65
C THR A 33 15.03 6.49 6.47
N TYR A 34 14.32 5.96 5.48
CA TYR A 34 12.91 6.33 5.23
C TYR A 34 12.04 6.15 6.49
N LYS A 35 12.14 5.00 7.17
CA LYS A 35 11.41 4.72 8.40
C LYS A 35 11.76 5.71 9.53
N GLU A 36 13.02 6.05 9.67
CA GLU A 36 13.47 7.04 10.66
C GLU A 36 12.96 8.45 10.34
N ALA A 37 12.87 8.81 9.06
CA ALA A 37 12.30 10.09 8.65
C ALA A 37 10.83 10.21 9.05
N LEU A 38 10.05 9.14 8.86
CA LEU A 38 8.64 9.09 9.31
C LEU A 38 8.52 9.23 10.83
N ILE A 39 9.31 8.49 11.59
CA ILE A 39 9.30 8.57 13.06
C ILE A 39 9.66 9.98 13.55
N ILE A 40 10.67 10.60 12.92
CA ILE A 40 11.10 11.98 13.27
C ILE A 40 9.98 12.97 12.91
N ALA A 41 9.37 12.85 11.73
CA ALA A 41 8.29 13.71 11.29
C ALA A 41 7.08 13.61 12.24
N THR A 42 6.66 12.39 12.57
CA THR A 42 5.59 12.15 13.54
C THR A 42 5.89 12.79 14.90
N HIS A 43 7.13 12.62 15.38
CA HIS A 43 7.55 13.21 16.65
C HIS A 43 7.54 14.74 16.63
N ILE A 44 7.97 15.35 15.52
CA ILE A 44 7.93 16.81 15.35
C ILE A 44 6.50 17.30 15.42
N LEU A 45 5.57 16.65 14.71
CA LEU A 45 4.15 17.05 14.72
C LEU A 45 3.52 16.88 16.11
N GLU A 46 3.89 15.85 16.88
CA GLU A 46 3.40 15.64 18.25
C GLU A 46 3.95 16.65 19.25
N CYS A 47 5.21 17.06 19.09
CA CYS A 47 5.89 17.92 20.08
C CYS A 47 5.77 19.41 19.79
N TYR A 48 5.47 19.79 18.54
CA TYR A 48 5.46 21.19 18.09
C TYR A 48 4.12 21.56 17.42
N PRO A 49 3.08 21.92 18.22
CA PRO A 49 1.76 22.25 17.70
C PRO A 49 1.75 23.36 16.64
N ASP A 50 2.65 24.33 16.76
CA ASP A 50 2.78 25.42 15.78
C ASP A 50 3.20 24.88 14.40
N ILE A 51 4.12 23.91 14.37
CA ILE A 51 4.54 23.24 13.12
C ILE A 51 3.39 22.44 12.55
N LEU A 52 2.68 21.68 13.40
CA LEU A 52 1.51 20.91 12.98
C LEU A 52 0.47 21.84 12.35
N GLN A 53 0.16 22.97 12.99
CA GLN A 53 -0.80 23.94 12.48
C GLN A 53 -0.37 24.56 11.14
N LEU A 54 0.93 24.83 10.95
CA LEU A 54 1.47 25.30 9.67
C LEU A 54 1.30 24.24 8.57
N VAL A 55 1.54 22.97 8.87
CA VAL A 55 1.37 21.86 7.90
C VAL A 55 -0.09 21.72 7.51
N VAL A 56 -1.01 21.67 8.46
CA VAL A 56 -2.45 21.53 8.22
C VAL A 56 -3.02 22.74 7.45
N ASN A 57 -2.60 23.96 7.79
CA ASN A 57 -3.02 25.15 7.05
C ASN A 57 -2.47 25.17 5.62
N ARG A 58 -1.29 24.61 5.39
CA ARG A 58 -0.67 24.54 4.06
C ARG A 58 -1.30 23.45 3.19
N PHE A 59 -1.72 22.35 3.82
CA PHE A 59 -2.27 21.16 3.18
C PHE A 59 -3.60 20.77 3.85
N PRO A 60 -4.68 21.53 3.60
CA PRO A 60 -5.97 21.27 4.25
C PRO A 60 -6.75 20.08 3.67
N TYR A 61 -6.30 19.52 2.55
CA TYR A 61 -6.90 18.37 1.86
C TYR A 61 -5.85 17.31 1.60
N PHE A 62 -6.19 16.05 1.89
CA PHE A 62 -5.31 14.92 1.64
C PHE A 62 -6.01 13.87 0.77
N VAL A 63 -5.30 13.38 -0.22
CA VAL A 63 -5.68 12.18 -0.98
C VAL A 63 -4.52 11.20 -0.87
N VAL A 64 -4.80 10.03 -0.32
CA VAL A 64 -3.83 8.94 -0.19
C VAL A 64 -4.25 7.86 -1.18
N ASP A 65 -3.43 7.64 -2.20
CA ASP A 65 -3.61 6.56 -3.16
C ASP A 65 -2.83 5.32 -2.70
N GLU A 66 -3.26 4.15 -3.16
CA GLU A 66 -2.71 2.84 -2.75
C GLU A 66 -2.68 2.68 -1.22
N ALA A 67 -3.77 3.10 -0.55
CA ALA A 67 -3.82 3.16 0.90
C ALA A 67 -3.65 1.80 1.59
N GLN A 68 -3.87 0.68 0.89
CA GLN A 68 -3.62 -0.67 1.39
C GLN A 68 -2.12 -0.96 1.62
N ASP A 69 -1.23 -0.18 1.01
CA ASP A 69 0.23 -0.32 1.17
C ASP A 69 0.78 0.62 2.26
N THR A 70 -0.09 1.29 2.99
CA THR A 70 0.28 2.21 4.08
C THR A 70 0.70 1.42 5.32
N SER A 71 1.87 1.74 5.88
CA SER A 71 2.32 1.15 7.15
C SER A 71 1.61 1.79 8.35
N GLU A 72 1.64 1.10 9.49
CA GLU A 72 1.10 1.61 10.75
C GLU A 72 1.69 2.98 11.13
N GLU A 73 3.01 3.16 10.93
CA GLU A 73 3.67 4.43 11.21
C GLU A 73 3.22 5.57 10.27
N GLN A 74 2.99 5.26 8.99
CA GLN A 74 2.46 6.25 8.04
C GLN A 74 1.04 6.64 8.41
N MET A 75 0.19 5.66 8.74
CA MET A 75 -1.18 5.94 9.15
C MET A 75 -1.24 6.75 10.46
N ARG A 76 -0.34 6.47 11.41
CA ARG A 76 -0.22 7.27 12.63
C ARG A 76 0.07 8.74 12.33
N LEU A 77 1.01 9.01 11.41
CA LEU A 77 1.32 10.37 10.98
C LEU A 77 0.10 11.04 10.33
N LEU A 78 -0.61 10.33 9.45
CA LEU A 78 -1.83 10.83 8.80
C LEU A 78 -2.93 11.13 9.83
N ASN A 79 -3.16 10.25 10.80
CA ASN A 79 -4.16 10.45 11.86
C ASN A 79 -3.89 11.72 12.67
N ILE A 80 -2.63 12.01 13.00
CA ILE A 80 -2.26 13.27 13.67
C ILE A 80 -2.72 14.48 12.85
N LEU A 81 -2.55 14.44 11.52
CA LEU A 81 -2.99 15.53 10.65
C LEU A 81 -4.52 15.61 10.58
N PHE A 82 -5.20 14.46 10.43
CA PHE A 82 -6.67 14.39 10.31
C PHE A 82 -7.37 14.89 11.58
N GLU A 83 -6.85 14.55 12.76
CA GLU A 83 -7.39 14.96 14.05
C GLU A 83 -7.13 16.43 14.39
N ASN A 84 -6.18 17.09 13.70
CA ASN A 84 -5.74 18.44 14.02
C ASN A 84 -6.07 19.50 12.96
N GLY A 85 -7.10 19.27 12.15
CA GLY A 85 -7.70 20.33 11.34
C GLY A 85 -7.54 20.18 9.82
N VAL A 86 -7.14 19.02 9.33
CA VAL A 86 -7.35 18.69 7.92
C VAL A 86 -8.85 18.71 7.63
N LYS A 87 -9.27 19.45 6.61
CA LYS A 87 -10.69 19.67 6.30
C LYS A 87 -11.34 18.42 5.71
N ASP A 88 -10.66 17.80 4.76
CA ASP A 88 -11.11 16.58 4.10
C ASP A 88 -9.93 15.66 3.81
N ALA A 89 -10.16 14.37 3.96
CA ALA A 89 -9.24 13.31 3.61
C ALA A 89 -9.93 12.22 2.79
N MET A 90 -9.24 11.71 1.77
CA MET A 90 -9.70 10.59 0.96
C MET A 90 -8.62 9.51 0.95
N LEU A 91 -8.98 8.29 1.31
CA LEU A 91 -8.13 7.12 1.19
C LEU A 91 -8.65 6.27 0.04
N ILE A 92 -7.81 6.00 -0.93
CA ILE A 92 -8.13 5.19 -2.11
C ILE A 92 -7.23 3.96 -2.06
N GLY A 93 -7.81 2.78 -2.17
CA GLY A 93 -7.05 1.55 -2.13
C GLY A 93 -7.87 0.33 -2.50
N ASP A 94 -7.17 -0.76 -2.77
CA ASP A 94 -7.74 -2.07 -3.04
C ASP A 94 -7.05 -3.09 -2.13
N PRO A 95 -7.73 -3.60 -1.09
CA PRO A 95 -7.11 -4.53 -0.15
C PRO A 95 -6.66 -5.83 -0.81
N ASP A 96 -7.28 -6.22 -1.94
CA ASP A 96 -6.88 -7.42 -2.70
C ASP A 96 -5.57 -7.21 -3.49
N GLN A 97 -5.08 -5.95 -3.61
CA GLN A 97 -3.80 -5.61 -4.23
C GLN A 97 -2.67 -5.39 -3.22
N ALA A 98 -2.89 -5.63 -1.94
CA ALA A 98 -1.85 -5.51 -0.91
C ALA A 98 -0.78 -6.59 -1.10
N ILE A 99 0.37 -6.21 -1.67
CA ILE A 99 1.49 -7.11 -1.96
C ILE A 99 2.76 -6.74 -1.19
N TYR A 100 2.72 -5.70 -0.36
CA TYR A 100 3.87 -5.15 0.34
C TYR A 100 3.88 -5.43 1.85
N GLU A 101 3.15 -6.45 2.34
CA GLU A 101 3.17 -6.86 3.76
C GLU A 101 4.59 -7.10 4.28
N TRP A 102 5.50 -7.60 3.44
CA TRP A 102 6.91 -7.77 3.77
C TRP A 102 7.70 -6.46 3.96
N ARG A 103 7.10 -5.30 3.62
CA ARG A 103 7.63 -3.94 3.83
C ARG A 103 6.92 -3.18 4.93
N ASP A 104 6.36 -3.86 5.90
CA ASP A 104 5.58 -3.27 7.01
C ASP A 104 4.23 -2.64 6.54
N ALA A 105 3.75 -2.90 5.32
CA ALA A 105 2.38 -2.54 4.93
C ALA A 105 1.38 -3.41 5.66
N ASP A 106 0.32 -2.81 6.16
CA ASP A 106 -0.72 -3.52 6.90
C ASP A 106 -2.11 -3.18 6.30
N PRO A 107 -2.65 -4.06 5.42
CA PRO A 107 -3.98 -3.85 4.84
C PRO A 107 -5.09 -3.75 5.88
N SER A 108 -4.89 -4.30 7.09
CA SER A 108 -5.89 -4.24 8.17
C SER A 108 -6.14 -2.81 8.64
N VAL A 109 -5.14 -1.94 8.53
CA VAL A 109 -5.25 -0.52 8.86
C VAL A 109 -6.23 0.17 7.90
N PHE A 110 -6.09 -0.06 6.60
CA PHE A 110 -7.01 0.47 5.58
C PHE A 110 -8.42 -0.11 5.74
N LEU A 111 -8.55 -1.42 5.95
CA LEU A 111 -9.84 -2.07 6.22
C LEU A 111 -10.48 -1.57 7.51
N GLY A 112 -9.69 -1.23 8.51
CA GLY A 112 -10.15 -0.60 9.75
C GLY A 112 -10.81 0.76 9.48
N MET A 113 -10.22 1.58 8.61
CA MET A 113 -10.81 2.87 8.19
C MET A 113 -12.08 2.68 7.38
N TYR A 114 -12.13 1.69 6.48
CA TYR A 114 -13.33 1.36 5.72
C TYR A 114 -14.52 0.96 6.62
N SER A 115 -14.25 0.33 7.76
CA SER A 115 -15.26 -0.11 8.73
C SER A 115 -15.57 0.95 9.80
N ASN A 116 -14.85 2.06 9.83
CA ASN A 116 -15.02 3.11 10.83
C ASN A 116 -16.19 4.03 10.46
N THR A 117 -17.11 4.27 11.39
CA THR A 117 -18.30 5.11 11.20
C THR A 117 -18.01 6.59 11.00
N ASP A 118 -16.82 7.06 11.36
CA ASP A 118 -16.38 8.43 11.13
C ASP A 118 -16.01 8.70 9.66
N TRP A 119 -15.91 7.64 8.85
CA TRP A 119 -15.60 7.68 7.44
C TRP A 119 -16.78 7.29 6.57
N THR A 120 -16.95 7.96 5.45
CA THR A 120 -17.92 7.56 4.43
C THR A 120 -17.25 6.65 3.43
N ALA A 121 -17.62 5.37 3.43
CA ALA A 121 -17.02 4.37 2.57
C ALA A 121 -17.78 4.22 1.24
N TYR A 122 -17.04 4.11 0.16
CA TYR A 122 -17.54 3.84 -1.19
C TYR A 122 -16.81 2.66 -1.81
N GLU A 123 -17.53 1.76 -2.46
CA GLU A 123 -16.95 0.69 -3.28
C GLU A 123 -17.06 1.03 -4.76
N LEU A 124 -15.93 1.02 -5.46
CA LEU A 124 -15.85 1.15 -6.92
C LEU A 124 -15.77 -0.24 -7.53
N ASN A 125 -16.87 -0.72 -8.06
CA ASN A 125 -16.97 -2.05 -8.66
C ASN A 125 -16.96 -2.05 -10.19
N GLU A 126 -16.90 -0.90 -10.82
CA GLU A 126 -16.81 -0.76 -12.27
C GLU A 126 -15.38 -0.93 -12.76
N ASN A 127 -15.15 -1.90 -13.64
CA ASN A 127 -13.83 -2.22 -14.18
C ASN A 127 -13.76 -1.88 -15.67
N PHE A 128 -12.96 -0.88 -16.00
CA PHE A 128 -12.76 -0.41 -17.39
C PHE A 128 -11.61 -1.13 -18.10
N ARG A 129 -10.80 -1.90 -17.37
CA ARG A 129 -9.58 -2.53 -17.90
C ARG A 129 -9.81 -3.97 -18.34
N CYS A 130 -10.44 -4.76 -17.48
CA CYS A 130 -10.51 -6.21 -17.64
C CYS A 130 -11.79 -6.65 -18.35
N SER A 131 -11.76 -7.84 -18.96
CA SER A 131 -12.96 -8.52 -19.44
C SER A 131 -13.76 -9.10 -18.26
N GLN A 132 -15.05 -9.39 -18.49
CA GLN A 132 -15.89 -10.00 -17.46
C GLN A 132 -15.37 -11.37 -17.00
N HIS A 133 -14.70 -12.12 -17.89
CA HIS A 133 -14.07 -13.39 -17.51
C HIS A 133 -12.95 -13.21 -16.47
N ILE A 134 -12.15 -12.15 -16.58
CA ILE A 134 -11.12 -11.83 -15.60
C ILE A 134 -11.78 -11.37 -14.29
N CYS A 135 -12.76 -10.47 -14.34
CA CYS A 135 -13.49 -10.01 -13.15
C CYS A 135 -14.13 -11.18 -12.39
N ASN A 136 -14.70 -12.14 -13.10
CA ASN A 136 -15.30 -13.33 -12.49
C ASN A 136 -14.25 -14.27 -11.86
N ALA A 137 -13.06 -14.36 -12.46
CA ALA A 137 -11.98 -15.19 -11.92
C ALA A 137 -11.37 -14.57 -10.67
N THR A 138 -11.14 -13.26 -10.65
CA THR A 138 -10.57 -12.54 -9.50
C THR A 138 -11.53 -12.49 -8.31
N LYS A 139 -12.84 -12.49 -8.54
CA LYS A 139 -13.85 -12.52 -7.48
C LYS A 139 -13.65 -13.65 -6.46
N ILE A 140 -13.11 -14.79 -6.90
CA ILE A 140 -12.87 -15.95 -6.02
C ILE A 140 -11.86 -15.64 -4.91
N PHE A 141 -10.96 -14.68 -5.17
CA PHE A 141 -9.90 -14.28 -4.25
C PHE A 141 -10.18 -12.94 -3.57
N SER A 142 -11.26 -12.25 -3.96
CA SER A 142 -11.56 -10.92 -3.46
C SER A 142 -12.14 -10.95 -2.05
N SER A 143 -11.64 -10.05 -1.21
CA SER A 143 -12.17 -9.77 0.13
C SER A 143 -13.37 -8.82 0.10
N LEU A 144 -13.63 -8.17 -1.04
CA LEU A 144 -14.71 -7.20 -1.21
C LEU A 144 -16.06 -7.88 -1.43
N SER A 145 -17.12 -7.25 -0.92
CA SER A 145 -18.49 -7.79 -0.97
C SER A 145 -19.07 -7.73 -2.38
N LYS A 146 -18.79 -6.69 -3.13
CA LYS A 146 -19.33 -6.47 -4.48
C LYS A 146 -18.37 -7.00 -5.54
N PRO A 147 -18.87 -7.83 -6.48
CA PRO A 147 -18.05 -8.28 -7.61
C PRO A 147 -17.77 -7.14 -8.57
N SER A 148 -16.56 -7.10 -9.13
CA SER A 148 -16.22 -6.20 -10.22
C SER A 148 -17.04 -6.48 -11.47
N GLN A 149 -17.55 -5.43 -12.10
CA GLN A 149 -18.32 -5.48 -13.34
C GLN A 149 -17.52 -4.84 -14.47
N ALA A 150 -17.24 -5.58 -15.52
CA ALA A 150 -16.54 -5.07 -16.68
C ALA A 150 -17.46 -4.11 -17.49
N ILE A 151 -17.05 -2.86 -17.64
CA ILE A 151 -17.78 -1.85 -18.43
C ILE A 151 -16.91 -1.18 -19.51
N GLY A 152 -15.60 -1.50 -19.54
CA GLY A 152 -14.66 -0.99 -20.54
C GLY A 152 -14.82 -1.61 -21.93
N THR A 153 -13.97 -1.21 -22.85
CA THR A 153 -13.95 -1.72 -24.24
C THR A 153 -13.63 -3.20 -24.34
N THR A 154 -12.95 -3.74 -23.33
CA THR A 154 -12.55 -5.16 -23.24
C THR A 154 -13.62 -6.08 -22.66
N LYS A 155 -14.78 -5.55 -22.22
CA LYS A 155 -15.83 -6.33 -21.55
C LYS A 155 -16.30 -7.56 -22.35
N GLU A 156 -16.36 -7.44 -23.69
CA GLU A 156 -16.81 -8.50 -24.60
C GLU A 156 -15.66 -9.47 -25.01
N CYS A 157 -14.46 -9.29 -24.47
CA CYS A 157 -13.35 -10.20 -24.77
C CYS A 157 -13.63 -11.60 -24.23
N ASN A 158 -13.66 -12.59 -25.13
CA ASN A 158 -14.01 -13.97 -24.84
C ASN A 158 -12.82 -14.81 -24.31
N LEU A 159 -11.62 -14.23 -24.19
CA LEU A 159 -10.46 -14.92 -23.63
C LEU A 159 -10.68 -15.18 -22.13
N LYS A 160 -10.64 -16.47 -21.77
CA LYS A 160 -10.78 -16.90 -20.38
C LYS A 160 -9.42 -16.98 -19.72
N PRO A 161 -9.31 -16.66 -18.42
CA PRO A 161 -8.11 -16.96 -17.64
C PRO A 161 -7.76 -18.44 -17.73
N MET A 162 -6.47 -18.74 -17.87
CA MET A 162 -5.97 -20.11 -17.99
C MET A 162 -4.92 -20.39 -16.92
N ILE A 163 -4.94 -21.62 -16.38
CA ILE A 163 -3.92 -22.09 -15.44
C ILE A 163 -2.99 -23.04 -16.21
N ILE A 164 -1.71 -22.68 -16.32
CA ILE A 164 -0.69 -23.49 -16.96
C ILE A 164 0.13 -24.18 -15.88
N LYS A 165 0.10 -25.52 -15.87
CA LYS A 165 1.00 -26.35 -15.06
C LYS A 165 2.25 -26.68 -15.86
N TYR A 166 3.41 -26.43 -15.30
CA TYR A 166 4.70 -26.71 -15.94
C TYR A 166 5.70 -27.33 -14.96
N LYS A 167 6.69 -28.04 -15.49
CA LYS A 167 7.84 -28.51 -14.71
C LYS A 167 8.90 -27.43 -14.65
N LYS A 168 9.76 -27.46 -13.63
CA LYS A 168 10.79 -26.43 -13.40
C LYS A 168 11.75 -26.24 -14.57
N ASP A 169 12.04 -27.31 -15.30
CA ASP A 169 12.90 -27.37 -16.50
C ASP A 169 12.19 -26.91 -17.79
N GLU A 170 10.87 -26.64 -17.73
CA GLU A 170 10.05 -26.24 -18.87
C GLU A 170 9.65 -24.76 -18.83
N LYS A 171 10.29 -23.95 -18.00
CA LYS A 171 9.96 -22.52 -17.85
C LYS A 171 9.97 -21.74 -19.16
N GLU A 172 10.91 -22.02 -20.05
CA GLU A 172 11.05 -21.34 -21.34
C GLU A 172 9.87 -21.60 -22.27
N LYS A 173 9.26 -22.78 -22.18
CA LYS A 173 8.08 -23.15 -22.97
C LYS A 173 6.82 -22.33 -22.60
N ILE A 174 6.78 -21.72 -21.41
CA ILE A 174 5.64 -20.89 -20.99
C ILE A 174 5.54 -19.65 -21.85
N ILE A 175 6.69 -19.02 -22.16
CA ILE A 175 6.74 -17.82 -23.01
C ILE A 175 6.28 -18.16 -24.42
N GLU A 176 6.79 -19.27 -24.97
CA GLU A 176 6.39 -19.75 -26.28
C GLU A 176 4.89 -20.06 -26.34
N TYR A 177 4.36 -20.74 -25.32
CA TYR A 177 2.94 -21.02 -25.21
C TYR A 177 2.12 -19.73 -25.14
N PHE A 178 2.55 -18.74 -24.32
CA PHE A 178 1.88 -17.45 -24.21
C PHE A 178 1.86 -16.70 -25.55
N LEU A 179 2.99 -16.66 -26.26
CA LEU A 179 3.08 -16.02 -27.58
C LEU A 179 2.17 -16.70 -28.60
N ASN A 180 2.07 -18.03 -28.59
CA ASN A 180 1.15 -18.76 -29.44
C ASN A 180 -0.30 -18.41 -29.14
N VAL A 181 -0.69 -18.36 -27.86
CA VAL A 181 -2.04 -17.92 -27.45
C VAL A 181 -2.33 -16.50 -27.91
N CYS A 182 -1.37 -15.58 -27.81
CA CYS A 182 -1.51 -14.22 -28.32
C CYS A 182 -1.74 -14.22 -29.85
N SER A 183 -0.90 -14.91 -30.58
CA SER A 183 -0.99 -15.04 -32.04
C SER A 183 -2.32 -15.63 -32.50
N ASP A 184 -2.77 -16.72 -31.89
CA ASP A 184 -4.04 -17.41 -32.20
C ASP A 184 -5.26 -16.52 -31.96
N ASN A 185 -5.13 -15.50 -31.11
CA ASN A 185 -6.20 -14.56 -30.77
C ASN A 185 -5.98 -13.17 -31.37
N GLY A 186 -5.05 -12.99 -32.31
CA GLY A 186 -4.80 -11.73 -33.00
C GLY A 186 -4.24 -10.63 -32.12
N ILE A 187 -3.59 -10.98 -31.01
CA ILE A 187 -2.91 -10.05 -30.11
C ILE A 187 -1.44 -9.94 -30.55
N ASN A 188 -1.02 -8.76 -30.99
CA ASN A 188 0.33 -8.44 -31.43
C ASN A 188 1.16 -7.78 -30.34
#